data_2ceaf07231ba074eb4f6cc8619d077d3
#
_entry.id   2ceaf07231ba074eb4f6cc8619d077d3
#
_cell.length_a   1.000
_cell.length_b   1.000
_cell.length_c   1.000
_cell.angle_alpha   90.00
_cell.angle_beta   90.00
_cell.angle_gamma   90.00
#
_symmetry.space_group_name_H-M   'P 1'
#
loop_
_entity.id
_entity.type
_entity.pdbx_description
1 polymer ?
#
loop_
_entity_poly.entity_id
_entity_poly.type
_entity_poly.pdbx_seq_one_letter_code
_entity_poly.pdbx_strand_id
1 'polypeptide(L)'
;MDNEMMAWIVFIIIALVLVVLDLILHRKPEHIPMKRALKETMIWILAAAGYGIFIFITFGNDKGLEFITAYIMEESMSIDNLFVFIIIFSLFAIPDEYQHKALFYGIFGAVIFRLLFMLIGVELMKFHFVMYIFGALLAYAALKTLFAKEEEEGKSKIAEFMSKHLKTSPTLDGNKFFTKIDGKKVATPLLLCVIVIEFSDLVFALDSIPAVLALSNDLLVIYTSNIFAILGLRSLYFAIKGGLSSLKYLKYGLGIILMFIAAKLLLVDFIEVPIIASLASIVGVLLITIVASLMSKDKAPTAQ
;
A
#
# COMPACT_ATOMS: atom_id res chain seq x y z
N MET A 1 -11.76 -27.36 -22.71
CA MET A 1 -11.11 -26.11 -22.25
C MET A 1 -9.97 -26.56 -21.36
N ASP A 2 -8.78 -26.05 -21.57
CA ASP A 2 -7.63 -26.39 -20.75
C ASP A 2 -7.87 -25.88 -19.32
N ASN A 3 -7.47 -26.65 -18.31
CA ASN A 3 -7.63 -26.29 -16.90
C ASN A 3 -7.00 -24.92 -16.57
N GLU A 4 -5.88 -24.64 -17.20
CA GLU A 4 -5.17 -23.37 -17.02
C GLU A 4 -5.97 -22.18 -17.58
N MET A 5 -6.52 -22.31 -18.78
CA MET A 5 -7.41 -21.30 -19.37
C MET A 5 -8.68 -21.09 -18.51
N MET A 6 -9.23 -22.17 -17.96
CA MET A 6 -10.36 -22.06 -17.03
C MET A 6 -9.98 -21.28 -15.77
N ALA A 7 -8.81 -21.52 -15.20
CA ALA A 7 -8.34 -20.83 -14.01
C ALA A 7 -8.15 -19.32 -14.26
N TRP A 8 -7.56 -18.94 -15.39
CA TRP A 8 -7.47 -17.52 -15.78
C TRP A 8 -8.84 -16.86 -15.95
N ILE A 9 -9.80 -17.53 -16.58
CA ILE A 9 -11.15 -17.01 -16.75
C ILE A 9 -11.84 -16.82 -15.40
N VAL A 10 -11.78 -17.82 -14.51
CA VAL A 10 -12.37 -17.75 -13.16
C VAL A 10 -11.75 -16.58 -12.37
N PHE A 11 -10.42 -16.46 -12.40
CA PHE A 11 -9.72 -15.35 -11.77
C PHE A 11 -10.19 -13.98 -12.29
N ILE A 12 -10.20 -13.81 -13.62
CA ILE A 12 -10.62 -12.55 -14.26
C ILE A 12 -12.06 -12.21 -13.88
N ILE A 13 -12.97 -13.19 -13.89
CA ILE A 13 -14.37 -12.96 -13.50
C ILE A 13 -14.47 -12.50 -12.05
N ILE A 14 -13.80 -13.20 -11.12
CA ILE A 14 -13.83 -12.83 -9.69
C ILE A 14 -13.25 -11.44 -9.51
N ALA A 15 -12.07 -11.17 -10.07
CA ALA A 15 -11.40 -9.87 -9.94
C ALA A 15 -12.25 -8.74 -10.51
N LEU A 16 -12.81 -8.91 -11.73
CA LEU A 16 -13.66 -7.90 -12.35
C LEU A 16 -14.95 -7.66 -11.55
N VAL A 17 -15.64 -8.71 -11.10
CA VAL A 17 -16.86 -8.58 -10.29
C VAL A 17 -16.57 -7.79 -9.03
N LEU A 18 -15.51 -8.13 -8.31
CA LEU A 18 -15.15 -7.45 -7.06
C LEU A 18 -14.71 -6.00 -7.31
N VAL A 19 -13.90 -5.73 -8.33
CA VAL A 19 -13.49 -4.36 -8.69
C VAL A 19 -14.70 -3.52 -9.12
N VAL A 20 -15.62 -4.07 -9.90
CA VAL A 20 -16.84 -3.35 -10.31
C VAL A 20 -17.74 -3.07 -9.11
N LEU A 21 -17.95 -4.05 -8.22
CA LEU A 21 -18.70 -3.85 -6.97
C LEU A 21 -18.07 -2.74 -6.11
N ASP A 22 -16.77 -2.77 -5.98
CA ASP A 22 -16.01 -1.78 -5.24
C ASP A 22 -16.17 -0.36 -5.83
N LEU A 23 -16.06 -0.21 -7.15
CA LEU A 23 -16.31 1.06 -7.85
C LEU A 23 -17.75 1.56 -7.67
N ILE A 24 -18.73 0.66 -7.66
CA ILE A 24 -20.14 1.02 -7.46
C ILE A 24 -20.37 1.51 -6.02
N LEU A 25 -19.79 0.81 -5.05
CA LEU A 25 -19.95 1.12 -3.63
C LEU A 25 -19.28 2.44 -3.23
N HIS A 26 -18.19 2.81 -3.91
CA HIS A 26 -17.37 3.97 -3.56
C HIS A 26 -17.36 5.06 -4.64
N ARG A 27 -18.48 5.27 -5.32
CA ARG A 27 -18.62 6.32 -6.36
C ARG A 27 -18.45 7.74 -5.86
N LYS A 28 -18.74 7.99 -4.59
CA LYS A 28 -18.68 9.33 -3.99
C LYS A 28 -17.50 9.41 -3.03
N PRO A 29 -16.86 10.58 -2.93
CA PRO A 29 -15.90 10.84 -1.86
C PRO A 29 -16.61 10.67 -0.52
N GLU A 30 -16.15 9.75 0.30
CA GLU A 30 -16.71 9.48 1.63
C GLU A 30 -15.62 9.01 2.59
N HIS A 31 -15.86 9.24 3.87
CA HIS A 31 -15.04 8.63 4.91
C HIS A 31 -15.47 7.18 5.09
N ILE A 32 -14.53 6.25 4.91
CA ILE A 32 -14.80 4.81 5.06
C ILE A 32 -14.60 4.41 6.53
N PRO A 33 -15.67 4.04 7.24
CA PRO A 33 -15.54 3.64 8.64
C PRO A 33 -14.84 2.27 8.75
N MET A 34 -14.03 2.09 9.80
CA MET A 34 -13.25 0.87 10.06
C MET A 34 -14.07 -0.42 9.95
N LYS A 35 -15.30 -0.44 10.48
CA LYS A 35 -16.17 -1.63 10.42
C LYS A 35 -16.53 -2.03 8.99
N ARG A 36 -16.73 -1.06 8.10
CA ARG A 36 -17.00 -1.30 6.67
C ARG A 36 -15.73 -1.79 5.99
N ALA A 37 -14.61 -1.13 6.23
CA ALA A 37 -13.31 -1.51 5.68
C ALA A 37 -12.93 -2.96 6.06
N LEU A 38 -13.14 -3.36 7.33
CA LEU A 38 -12.91 -4.74 7.77
C LEU A 38 -13.81 -5.77 7.06
N LYS A 39 -15.08 -5.43 6.80
CA LYS A 39 -15.97 -6.30 6.03
C LYS A 39 -15.50 -6.47 4.58
N GLU A 40 -15.08 -5.38 3.96
CA GLU A 40 -14.56 -5.38 2.59
C GLU A 40 -13.25 -6.17 2.50
N THR A 41 -12.32 -5.99 3.47
CA THR A 41 -11.10 -6.80 3.58
C THR A 41 -11.43 -8.28 3.68
N MET A 42 -12.41 -8.64 4.53
CA MET A 42 -12.82 -10.04 4.67
C MET A 42 -13.38 -10.63 3.36
N ILE A 43 -14.11 -9.83 2.56
CA ILE A 43 -14.61 -10.27 1.24
C ILE A 43 -13.44 -10.60 0.31
N TRP A 44 -12.39 -9.77 0.28
CA TRP A 44 -11.21 -10.01 -0.53
C TRP A 44 -10.45 -11.26 -0.08
N ILE A 45 -10.25 -11.45 1.22
CA ILE A 45 -9.61 -12.64 1.80
C ILE A 45 -10.42 -13.91 1.46
N LEU A 46 -11.73 -13.86 1.59
CA LEU A 46 -12.60 -15.01 1.27
C LEU A 46 -12.60 -15.31 -0.23
N ALA A 47 -12.53 -14.30 -1.10
CA ALA A 47 -12.41 -14.50 -2.54
C ALA A 47 -11.08 -15.16 -2.90
N ALA A 48 -9.97 -14.70 -2.32
CA ALA A 48 -8.65 -15.31 -2.50
C ALA A 48 -8.62 -16.76 -1.98
N ALA A 49 -9.18 -16.99 -0.79
CA ALA A 49 -9.29 -18.35 -0.22
C ALA A 49 -10.15 -19.28 -1.11
N GLY A 50 -11.29 -18.78 -1.60
CA GLY A 50 -12.15 -19.54 -2.52
C GLY A 50 -11.44 -19.88 -3.84
N TYR A 51 -10.69 -18.91 -4.40
CA TYR A 51 -9.89 -19.17 -5.58
C TYR A 51 -8.72 -20.15 -5.28
N GLY A 52 -8.09 -20.04 -4.12
CA GLY A 52 -7.08 -21.00 -3.67
C GLY A 52 -7.61 -22.43 -3.55
N ILE A 53 -8.82 -22.60 -2.99
CA ILE A 53 -9.50 -23.90 -2.94
C ILE A 53 -9.79 -24.42 -4.36
N PHE A 54 -10.23 -23.55 -5.28
CA PHE A 54 -10.42 -23.91 -6.68
C PHE A 54 -9.12 -24.39 -7.35
N ILE A 55 -7.99 -23.68 -7.14
CA ILE A 55 -6.67 -24.12 -7.63
C ILE A 55 -6.28 -25.48 -7.02
N PHE A 56 -6.52 -25.67 -5.73
CA PHE A 56 -6.24 -26.92 -5.03
C PHE A 56 -7.01 -28.11 -5.62
N ILE A 57 -8.29 -27.93 -5.91
CA ILE A 57 -9.14 -28.98 -6.49
C ILE A 57 -8.77 -29.26 -7.96
N THR A 58 -8.41 -28.22 -8.73
CA THR A 58 -8.20 -28.32 -10.17
C THR A 58 -6.79 -28.82 -10.53
N PHE A 59 -5.78 -28.40 -9.78
CA PHE A 59 -4.36 -28.67 -10.09
C PHE A 59 -3.62 -29.52 -9.04
N GLY A 60 -4.29 -29.84 -7.93
CA GLY A 60 -3.73 -30.66 -6.85
C GLY A 60 -3.04 -29.86 -5.74
N ASN A 61 -2.49 -30.62 -4.78
CA ASN A 61 -1.98 -30.09 -3.52
C ASN A 61 -0.81 -29.10 -3.72
N ASP A 62 0.11 -29.39 -4.61
CA ASP A 62 1.35 -28.61 -4.76
C ASP A 62 1.03 -27.19 -5.21
N LYS A 63 0.31 -27.02 -6.33
CA LYS A 63 -0.09 -25.70 -6.81
C LYS A 63 -1.02 -24.95 -5.84
N GLY A 64 -1.92 -25.67 -5.16
CA GLY A 64 -2.78 -25.08 -4.14
C GLY A 64 -2.00 -24.53 -2.96
N LEU A 65 -1.00 -25.25 -2.47
CA LEU A 65 -0.12 -24.80 -1.40
C LEU A 65 0.78 -23.65 -1.84
N GLU A 66 1.33 -23.71 -3.06
CA GLU A 66 2.09 -22.60 -3.64
C GLU A 66 1.25 -21.32 -3.68
N PHE A 67 0.00 -21.39 -4.18
CA PHE A 67 -0.90 -20.23 -4.24
C PHE A 67 -1.18 -19.64 -2.84
N ILE A 68 -1.55 -20.46 -1.88
CA ILE A 68 -1.86 -20.00 -0.51
C ILE A 68 -0.62 -19.37 0.13
N THR A 69 0.55 -20.01 -0.04
CA THR A 69 1.81 -19.51 0.53
C THR A 69 2.20 -18.19 -0.14
N ALA A 70 2.11 -18.09 -1.46
CA ALA A 70 2.38 -16.85 -2.20
C ALA A 70 1.44 -15.72 -1.78
N TYR A 71 0.13 -16.02 -1.62
CA TYR A 71 -0.86 -15.04 -1.18
C TYR A 71 -0.56 -14.51 0.24
N ILE A 72 -0.28 -15.40 1.19
CA ILE A 72 0.06 -15.02 2.58
C ILE A 72 1.35 -14.21 2.61
N MET A 73 2.33 -14.58 1.79
CA MET A 73 3.61 -13.88 1.69
C MET A 73 3.42 -12.46 1.13
N GLU A 74 2.64 -12.30 0.06
CA GLU A 74 2.31 -10.98 -0.51
C GLU A 74 1.50 -10.11 0.46
N GLU A 75 0.49 -10.66 1.12
CA GLU A 75 -0.25 -9.92 2.16
C GLU A 75 0.67 -9.44 3.28
N SER A 76 1.60 -10.28 3.72
CA SER A 76 2.57 -9.94 4.78
C SER A 76 3.51 -8.81 4.35
N MET A 77 4.00 -8.82 3.11
CA MET A 77 4.86 -7.76 2.55
C MET A 77 4.07 -6.49 2.24
N SER A 78 2.79 -6.61 1.90
CA SER A 78 1.89 -5.49 1.63
C SER A 78 1.59 -4.63 2.87
N ILE A 79 1.78 -5.15 4.08
CA ILE A 79 1.63 -4.39 5.33
C ILE A 79 2.63 -3.23 5.37
N ASP A 80 3.86 -3.42 4.92
CA ASP A 80 4.89 -2.38 4.84
C ASP A 80 4.41 -1.24 3.94
N ASN A 81 3.80 -1.56 2.80
CA ASN A 81 3.29 -0.59 1.82
C ASN A 81 2.20 0.30 2.44
N LEU A 82 1.32 -0.27 3.29
CA LEU A 82 0.23 0.48 3.92
C LEU A 82 0.73 1.63 4.79
N PHE A 83 1.79 1.41 5.56
CA PHE A 83 2.37 2.45 6.39
C PHE A 83 3.00 3.57 5.55
N VAL A 84 3.64 3.21 4.46
CA VAL A 84 4.18 4.19 3.49
C VAL A 84 3.05 4.99 2.87
N PHE A 85 1.93 4.38 2.51
CA PHE A 85 0.77 5.10 1.96
C PHE A 85 0.16 6.08 2.97
N ILE A 86 0.01 5.69 4.25
CA ILE A 86 -0.46 6.60 5.31
C ILE A 86 0.40 7.87 5.35
N ILE A 87 1.70 7.72 5.23
CA ILE A 87 2.62 8.83 5.31
C ILE A 87 2.64 9.64 4.02
N ILE A 88 2.59 9.01 2.85
CA ILE A 88 2.48 9.73 1.58
C ILE A 88 1.23 10.62 1.61
N PHE A 89 0.08 10.11 2.06
CA PHE A 89 -1.12 10.93 2.19
C PHE A 89 -0.97 12.08 3.17
N SER A 90 -0.31 11.87 4.30
CA SER A 90 0.02 12.92 5.26
C SER A 90 0.96 13.96 4.67
N LEU A 91 2.01 13.55 3.96
CA LEU A 91 2.99 14.44 3.33
C LEU A 91 2.36 15.35 2.26
N PHE A 92 1.40 14.84 1.50
CA PHE A 92 0.65 15.60 0.49
C PHE A 92 -0.59 16.30 1.05
N ALA A 93 -0.87 16.14 2.37
CA ALA A 93 -2.07 16.64 3.04
C ALA A 93 -3.36 16.27 2.30
N ILE A 94 -3.48 15.01 1.85
CA ILE A 94 -4.65 14.51 1.14
C ILE A 94 -5.77 14.18 2.14
N PRO A 95 -6.93 14.86 2.07
CA PRO A 95 -8.08 14.57 2.91
C PRO A 95 -8.56 13.13 2.77
N ASP A 96 -9.08 12.56 3.85
CA ASP A 96 -9.52 11.17 3.92
C ASP A 96 -10.52 10.80 2.82
N GLU A 97 -11.41 11.71 2.48
CA GLU A 97 -12.42 11.53 1.45
C GLU A 97 -11.85 11.35 0.03
N TYR A 98 -10.61 11.80 -0.24
CA TYR A 98 -9.96 11.66 -1.55
C TYR A 98 -8.95 10.53 -1.61
N GLN A 99 -8.56 9.96 -0.45
CA GLN A 99 -7.58 8.87 -0.39
C GLN A 99 -8.07 7.60 -1.09
N HIS A 100 -9.39 7.32 -1.00
CA HIS A 100 -10.00 6.21 -1.70
C HIS A 100 -9.74 6.27 -3.22
N LYS A 101 -9.94 7.44 -3.82
CA LYS A 101 -9.70 7.65 -5.25
C LYS A 101 -8.23 7.47 -5.60
N ALA A 102 -7.33 8.05 -4.81
CA ALA A 102 -5.89 7.91 -5.03
C ALA A 102 -5.44 6.46 -4.96
N LEU A 103 -5.87 5.72 -3.92
CA LEU A 103 -5.55 4.29 -3.78
C LEU A 103 -6.13 3.45 -4.92
N PHE A 104 -7.34 3.75 -5.39
CA PHE A 104 -7.92 3.03 -6.51
C PHE A 104 -7.05 3.12 -7.77
N TYR A 105 -6.63 4.34 -8.14
CA TYR A 105 -5.78 4.53 -9.32
C TYR A 105 -4.36 4.00 -9.07
N GLY A 106 -3.82 4.14 -7.84
CA GLY A 106 -2.55 3.57 -7.44
C GLY A 106 -2.54 2.04 -7.58
N ILE A 107 -3.55 1.36 -7.04
CA ILE A 107 -3.67 -0.09 -7.15
C ILE A 107 -3.86 -0.55 -8.59
N PHE A 108 -4.64 0.19 -9.39
CA PHE A 108 -4.83 -0.14 -10.81
C PHE A 108 -3.51 -0.08 -11.59
N GLY A 109 -2.69 0.94 -11.35
CA GLY A 109 -1.35 1.02 -11.94
C GLY A 109 -0.43 -0.09 -11.43
N ALA A 110 -0.44 -0.36 -10.13
CA ALA A 110 0.34 -1.44 -9.51
C ALA A 110 0.05 -2.80 -10.16
N VAL A 111 -1.21 -3.13 -10.45
CA VAL A 111 -1.60 -4.36 -11.16
C VAL A 111 -0.92 -4.44 -12.53
N ILE A 112 -0.91 -3.34 -13.30
CA ILE A 112 -0.28 -3.29 -14.63
C ILE A 112 1.23 -3.41 -14.51
N PHE A 113 1.87 -2.64 -13.63
CA PHE A 113 3.32 -2.65 -13.48
C PHE A 113 3.83 -4.00 -12.95
N ARG A 114 3.13 -4.63 -12.02
CA ARG A 114 3.51 -5.96 -11.52
C ARG A 114 3.42 -7.02 -12.60
N LEU A 115 2.39 -6.98 -13.47
CA LEU A 115 2.33 -7.87 -14.63
C LEU A 115 3.55 -7.69 -15.54
N LEU A 116 3.86 -6.43 -15.86
CA LEU A 116 5.03 -6.12 -16.70
C LEU A 116 6.33 -6.60 -16.04
N PHE A 117 6.48 -6.40 -14.73
CA PHE A 117 7.67 -6.83 -14.00
C PHE A 117 7.82 -8.35 -13.90
N MET A 118 6.72 -9.06 -13.70
CA MET A 118 6.75 -10.53 -13.72
C MET A 118 7.11 -11.09 -15.08
N LEU A 119 6.68 -10.41 -16.18
CA LEU A 119 7.00 -10.82 -17.55
C LEU A 119 8.44 -10.48 -17.94
N ILE A 120 8.99 -9.36 -17.47
CA ILE A 120 10.37 -8.95 -17.78
C ILE A 120 11.38 -9.67 -16.85
N GLY A 121 10.91 -10.15 -15.70
CA GLY A 121 11.64 -11.05 -14.80
C GLY A 121 12.94 -10.48 -14.24
N VAL A 122 13.92 -11.35 -14.11
CA VAL A 122 15.19 -11.20 -13.40
C VAL A 122 16.04 -9.96 -13.81
N GLU A 123 15.84 -9.38 -14.98
CA GLU A 123 16.62 -8.20 -15.41
C GLU A 123 16.35 -6.95 -14.56
N LEU A 124 15.13 -6.82 -14.01
CA LEU A 124 14.77 -5.69 -13.15
C LEU A 124 15.38 -5.78 -11.75
N MET A 125 15.75 -6.97 -11.28
CA MET A 125 16.41 -7.17 -9.99
C MET A 125 17.77 -6.44 -9.88
N LYS A 126 18.35 -6.02 -10.99
CA LYS A 126 19.66 -5.31 -11.02
C LYS A 126 19.55 -3.83 -10.63
N PHE A 127 18.35 -3.29 -10.44
CA PHE A 127 18.15 -1.86 -10.16
C PHE A 127 18.12 -1.50 -8.67
N HIS A 128 19.06 -2.02 -7.86
CA HIS A 128 19.20 -1.67 -6.44
C HIS A 128 19.36 -0.15 -6.20
N PHE A 129 19.87 0.59 -7.18
CA PHE A 129 19.95 2.05 -7.13
C PHE A 129 18.60 2.74 -6.86
N VAL A 130 17.49 2.21 -7.39
CA VAL A 130 16.14 2.74 -7.13
C VAL A 130 15.75 2.55 -5.66
N MET A 131 16.13 1.42 -5.05
CA MET A 131 15.89 1.14 -3.63
C MET A 131 16.64 2.14 -2.73
N TYR A 132 17.87 2.51 -3.08
CA TYR A 132 18.64 3.50 -2.34
C TYR A 132 18.01 4.89 -2.38
N ILE A 133 17.56 5.37 -3.55
CA ILE A 133 16.88 6.66 -3.67
C ILE A 133 15.60 6.65 -2.83
N PHE A 134 14.80 5.60 -2.95
CA PHE A 134 13.53 5.51 -2.23
C PHE A 134 13.76 5.34 -0.72
N GLY A 135 14.71 4.53 -0.31
CA GLY A 135 15.12 4.40 1.08
C GLY A 135 15.56 5.74 1.70
N ALA A 136 16.34 6.55 0.97
CA ALA A 136 16.72 7.89 1.41
C ALA A 136 15.51 8.83 1.54
N LEU A 137 14.56 8.79 0.59
CA LEU A 137 13.31 9.55 0.67
C LEU A 137 12.46 9.13 1.88
N LEU A 138 12.34 7.83 2.13
CA LEU A 138 11.62 7.31 3.30
C LEU A 138 12.33 7.71 4.61
N ALA A 139 13.64 7.65 4.68
CA ALA A 139 14.42 8.12 5.84
C ALA A 139 14.14 9.60 6.12
N TYR A 140 14.18 10.43 5.08
CA TYR A 140 13.80 11.84 5.20
C TYR A 140 12.36 12.02 5.70
N ALA A 141 11.41 11.27 5.15
CA ALA A 141 10.02 11.30 5.56
C ALA A 141 9.84 10.85 7.02
N ALA A 142 10.56 9.81 7.45
CA ALA A 142 10.57 9.31 8.82
C ALA A 142 11.07 10.37 9.80
N LEU A 143 12.22 10.99 9.51
CA LEU A 143 12.78 12.06 10.34
C LEU A 143 11.81 13.25 10.43
N LYS A 144 11.24 13.67 9.30
CA LYS A 144 10.24 14.73 9.27
C LYS A 144 9.02 14.36 10.12
N THR A 145 8.51 13.14 10.02
CA THR A 145 7.35 12.66 10.81
C THR A 145 7.66 12.64 12.30
N LEU A 146 8.86 12.21 12.71
CA LEU A 146 9.26 12.14 14.12
C LEU A 146 9.48 13.52 14.75
N PHE A 147 10.07 14.47 14.02
CA PHE A 147 10.54 15.75 14.56
C PHE A 147 9.71 16.97 14.14
N ALA A 148 8.72 16.84 13.23
CA ALA A 148 7.82 17.94 12.88
C ALA A 148 6.96 18.36 14.07
N LYS A 149 6.85 19.68 14.30
CA LYS A 149 5.91 20.24 15.30
C LYS A 149 4.48 20.17 14.77
N GLU A 150 3.51 19.97 15.67
CA GLU A 150 2.07 19.81 15.34
C GLU A 150 1.45 21.02 14.60
N GLU A 151 2.05 22.20 14.70
CA GLU A 151 1.55 23.43 14.06
C GLU A 151 1.72 23.47 12.53
N GLU A 152 2.42 22.53 11.93
CA GLU A 152 2.65 22.47 10.47
C GLU A 152 1.72 21.50 9.73
N GLU A 153 0.78 20.88 10.41
CA GLU A 153 -0.23 19.98 9.85
C GLU A 153 -1.29 20.77 9.08
N GLY A 154 -1.13 20.99 7.80
CA GLY A 154 -2.15 21.63 6.95
C GLY A 154 -1.63 22.22 5.66
N LYS A 155 -0.33 22.44 5.54
CA LYS A 155 0.29 22.88 4.28
C LYS A 155 1.36 21.88 3.88
N SER A 156 1.11 21.14 2.81
CA SER A 156 2.13 20.25 2.26
C SER A 156 3.29 21.06 1.70
N LYS A 157 4.38 21.18 2.48
CA LYS A 157 5.65 21.77 1.98
C LYS A 157 6.17 21.02 0.75
N ILE A 158 5.81 19.73 0.61
CA ILE A 158 6.17 18.95 -0.58
C ILE A 158 5.33 19.39 -1.78
N ALA A 159 4.02 19.58 -1.61
CA ALA A 159 3.18 20.11 -2.68
C ALA A 159 3.62 21.51 -3.10
N GLU A 160 4.01 22.37 -2.16
CA GLU A 160 4.55 23.71 -2.43
C GLU A 160 5.90 23.63 -3.16
N PHE A 161 6.84 22.79 -2.72
CA PHE A 161 8.11 22.56 -3.39
C PHE A 161 7.90 22.04 -4.83
N MET A 162 7.02 21.06 -5.00
CA MET A 162 6.72 20.47 -6.30
C MET A 162 6.00 21.47 -7.22
N SER A 163 5.09 22.33 -6.68
CA SER A 163 4.42 23.36 -7.47
C SER A 163 5.42 24.36 -8.04
N LYS A 164 6.47 24.65 -7.30
CA LYS A 164 7.53 25.57 -7.69
C LYS A 164 8.44 25.02 -8.81
N HIS A 165 8.65 23.69 -8.83
CA HIS A 165 9.59 23.04 -9.76
C HIS A 165 8.90 22.30 -10.91
N LEU A 166 7.69 21.77 -10.71
CA LEU A 166 6.98 20.90 -11.67
C LEU A 166 5.76 21.56 -12.36
N LYS A 167 5.53 22.88 -12.20
CA LYS A 167 4.32 23.57 -12.72
C LYS A 167 3.03 22.85 -12.32
N THR A 168 2.89 22.53 -11.03
CA THR A 168 1.72 21.89 -10.46
C THR A 168 0.91 22.89 -9.66
N SER A 169 -0.36 22.58 -9.37
CA SER A 169 -1.17 23.39 -8.46
C SER A 169 -0.62 23.31 -7.02
N PRO A 170 -0.53 24.42 -6.29
CA PRO A 170 -0.16 24.41 -4.88
C PRO A 170 -1.28 23.85 -3.99
N THR A 171 -2.52 23.78 -4.48
CA THR A 171 -3.70 23.36 -3.73
C THR A 171 -4.46 22.26 -4.47
N LEU A 172 -5.24 21.49 -3.72
CA LEU A 172 -6.19 20.55 -4.26
C LEU A 172 -7.37 21.30 -4.95
N ASP A 173 -7.92 20.69 -6.00
CA ASP A 173 -9.17 21.10 -6.63
C ASP A 173 -10.21 19.97 -6.44
N GLY A 174 -10.73 19.84 -5.21
CA GLY A 174 -11.55 18.72 -4.84
C GLY A 174 -10.80 17.38 -5.10
N ASN A 175 -11.48 16.43 -5.71
CA ASN A 175 -10.91 15.13 -6.07
C ASN A 175 -10.34 15.07 -7.50
N LYS A 176 -10.04 16.21 -8.13
CA LYS A 176 -9.52 16.23 -9.51
C LYS A 176 -8.01 16.00 -9.54
N PHE A 177 -7.55 15.27 -10.53
CA PHE A 177 -6.12 15.09 -10.81
C PHE A 177 -5.49 16.26 -11.56
N PHE A 178 -6.30 17.03 -12.28
CA PHE A 178 -5.87 18.20 -13.04
C PHE A 178 -6.79 19.38 -12.74
N THR A 179 -6.21 20.58 -12.69
CA THR A 179 -6.93 21.85 -12.60
C THR A 179 -6.43 22.82 -13.66
N LYS A 180 -7.04 24.00 -13.74
CA LYS A 180 -6.59 25.07 -14.63
C LYS A 180 -6.10 26.25 -13.83
N ILE A 181 -4.87 26.71 -14.11
CA ILE A 181 -4.30 27.94 -13.57
C ILE A 181 -3.89 28.79 -14.80
N ASP A 182 -4.37 30.02 -14.86
CA ASP A 182 -4.13 30.95 -15.99
C ASP A 182 -4.44 30.30 -17.35
N GLY A 183 -5.54 29.54 -17.43
CA GLY A 183 -5.98 28.86 -18.65
C GLY A 183 -5.19 27.62 -19.04
N LYS A 184 -4.10 27.27 -18.32
CA LYS A 184 -3.27 26.10 -18.57
C LYS A 184 -3.67 24.95 -17.65
N LYS A 185 -3.71 23.72 -18.21
CA LYS A 185 -3.96 22.50 -17.46
C LYS A 185 -2.71 22.15 -16.66
N VAL A 186 -2.84 22.02 -15.34
CA VAL A 186 -1.76 21.67 -14.39
C VAL A 186 -2.19 20.50 -13.52
N ALA A 187 -1.22 19.70 -13.06
CA ALA A 187 -1.45 18.60 -12.14
C ALA A 187 -1.80 19.12 -10.73
N THR A 188 -2.63 18.39 -10.00
CA THR A 188 -2.91 18.68 -8.59
C THR A 188 -2.02 17.84 -7.67
N PRO A 189 -1.91 18.18 -6.38
CA PRO A 189 -1.23 17.35 -5.38
C PRO A 189 -1.79 15.92 -5.31
N LEU A 190 -3.06 15.71 -5.64
CA LEU A 190 -3.67 14.38 -5.68
C LEU A 190 -3.05 13.49 -6.76
N LEU A 191 -2.80 14.03 -7.97
CA LEU A 191 -2.11 13.27 -9.02
C LEU A 191 -0.68 12.94 -8.63
N LEU A 192 0.05 13.91 -8.06
CA LEU A 192 1.41 13.67 -7.59
C LEU A 192 1.47 12.61 -6.50
N CYS A 193 0.50 12.63 -5.58
CA CYS A 193 0.37 11.61 -4.55
C CYS A 193 0.19 10.21 -5.17
N VAL A 194 -0.67 10.05 -6.19
CA VAL A 194 -0.84 8.78 -6.90
C VAL A 194 0.47 8.33 -7.54
N ILE A 195 1.19 9.22 -8.21
CA ILE A 195 2.48 8.87 -8.84
C ILE A 195 3.50 8.40 -7.80
N VAL A 196 3.54 9.03 -6.61
CA VAL A 196 4.46 8.60 -5.54
C VAL A 196 4.02 7.26 -4.92
N ILE A 197 2.72 7.01 -4.78
CA ILE A 197 2.18 5.72 -4.35
C ILE A 197 2.58 4.62 -5.34
N GLU A 198 2.38 4.84 -6.64
CA GLU A 198 2.78 3.92 -7.70
C GLU A 198 4.27 3.62 -7.67
N PHE A 199 5.08 4.68 -7.56
CA PHE A 199 6.52 4.52 -7.49
C PHE A 199 6.95 3.75 -6.23
N SER A 200 6.29 3.96 -5.08
CA SER A 200 6.57 3.20 -3.87
C SER A 200 6.21 1.72 -4.01
N ASP A 201 5.04 1.42 -4.60
CA ASP A 201 4.65 0.02 -4.83
C ASP A 201 5.61 -0.68 -5.80
N LEU A 202 6.08 0.03 -6.81
CA LEU A 202 7.10 -0.46 -7.74
C LEU A 202 8.40 -0.86 -7.02
N VAL A 203 8.87 -0.01 -6.09
CA VAL A 203 10.10 -0.29 -5.31
C VAL A 203 9.90 -1.50 -4.40
N PHE A 204 8.74 -1.63 -3.76
CA PHE A 204 8.42 -2.80 -2.94
C PHE A 204 8.25 -4.07 -3.79
N ALA A 205 7.78 -3.94 -5.03
CA ALA A 205 7.69 -5.06 -5.96
C ALA A 205 9.07 -5.63 -6.33
N LEU A 206 10.14 -4.82 -6.34
CA LEU A 206 11.50 -5.30 -6.56
C LEU A 206 11.99 -6.26 -5.45
N ASP A 207 11.44 -6.14 -4.24
CA ASP A 207 11.75 -7.00 -3.10
C ASP A 207 10.82 -8.23 -3.05
N SER A 208 9.52 -8.05 -3.35
CA SER A 208 8.51 -9.10 -3.25
C SER A 208 8.52 -10.08 -4.42
N ILE A 209 8.72 -9.63 -5.65
CA ILE A 209 8.69 -10.48 -6.84
C ILE A 209 9.74 -11.59 -6.80
N PRO A 210 11.03 -11.33 -6.46
CA PRO A 210 12.02 -12.39 -6.30
C PRO A 210 11.63 -13.44 -5.27
N ALA A 211 11.08 -13.02 -4.16
CA ALA A 211 10.66 -13.92 -3.09
C ALA A 211 9.54 -14.87 -3.52
N VAL A 212 8.57 -14.37 -4.30
CA VAL A 212 7.47 -15.18 -4.84
C VAL A 212 7.96 -16.07 -5.99
N LEU A 213 8.88 -15.60 -6.84
CA LEU A 213 9.52 -16.40 -7.91
C LEU A 213 10.37 -17.55 -7.35
N ALA A 214 10.97 -17.38 -6.17
CA ALA A 214 11.66 -18.45 -5.47
C ALA A 214 10.71 -19.55 -4.94
N LEU A 215 9.43 -19.21 -4.70
CA LEU A 215 8.41 -20.11 -4.21
C LEU A 215 7.77 -20.94 -5.32
N SER A 216 7.48 -20.32 -6.46
CA SER A 216 6.82 -20.94 -7.61
C SER A 216 7.35 -20.38 -8.92
N ASN A 217 7.39 -21.23 -9.98
CA ASN A 217 7.66 -20.81 -11.34
C ASN A 217 6.37 -20.73 -12.19
N ASP A 218 5.23 -21.00 -11.60
CA ASP A 218 3.94 -20.98 -12.29
C ASP A 218 3.35 -19.56 -12.32
N LEU A 219 3.31 -18.97 -13.51
CA LEU A 219 2.82 -17.61 -13.71
C LEU A 219 1.37 -17.43 -13.23
N LEU A 220 0.51 -18.45 -13.39
CA LEU A 220 -0.85 -18.42 -12.90
C LEU A 220 -0.89 -18.24 -11.39
N VAL A 221 -0.12 -19.06 -10.65
CA VAL A 221 -0.04 -19.02 -9.19
C VAL A 221 0.51 -17.67 -8.72
N ILE A 222 1.65 -17.27 -9.26
CA ILE A 222 2.37 -16.05 -8.87
C ILE A 222 1.51 -14.80 -9.10
N TYR A 223 0.97 -14.67 -10.32
CA TYR A 223 0.23 -13.48 -10.70
C TYR A 223 -1.11 -13.38 -9.97
N THR A 224 -1.87 -14.47 -9.91
CA THR A 224 -3.21 -14.43 -9.30
C THR A 224 -3.16 -14.23 -7.80
N SER A 225 -2.22 -14.86 -7.08
CA SER A 225 -2.01 -14.63 -5.64
C SER A 225 -1.62 -13.19 -5.32
N ASN A 226 -0.71 -12.64 -6.13
CA ASN A 226 -0.24 -11.28 -6.01
C ASN A 226 -1.37 -10.25 -6.26
N ILE A 227 -2.16 -10.43 -7.33
CA ILE A 227 -3.26 -9.52 -7.63
C ILE A 227 -4.37 -9.56 -6.58
N PHE A 228 -4.71 -10.73 -6.04
CA PHE A 228 -5.68 -10.81 -4.94
C PHE A 228 -5.21 -10.03 -3.71
N ALA A 229 -3.93 -10.11 -3.34
CA ALA A 229 -3.38 -9.37 -2.23
C ALA A 229 -3.44 -7.85 -2.47
N ILE A 230 -3.03 -7.38 -3.67
CA ILE A 230 -3.06 -5.94 -4.00
C ILE A 230 -4.47 -5.38 -4.03
N LEU A 231 -5.44 -6.11 -4.59
CA LEU A 231 -6.82 -5.65 -4.67
C LEU A 231 -7.46 -5.51 -3.28
N GLY A 232 -7.06 -6.35 -2.32
CA GLY A 232 -7.45 -6.25 -0.91
C GLY A 232 -6.80 -5.10 -0.15
N LEU A 233 -5.64 -4.62 -0.61
CA LEU A 233 -4.81 -3.64 0.07
C LEU A 233 -5.53 -2.34 0.43
N ARG A 234 -6.43 -1.86 -0.44
CA ARG A 234 -7.18 -0.64 -0.18
C ARG A 234 -8.12 -0.75 1.01
N SER A 235 -8.90 -1.82 1.09
CA SER A 235 -9.79 -2.07 2.22
C SER A 235 -9.00 -2.25 3.51
N LEU A 236 -7.90 -2.97 3.43
CA LEU A 236 -6.96 -3.17 4.54
C LEU A 236 -6.35 -1.83 5.00
N TYR A 237 -6.02 -0.92 4.07
CA TYR A 237 -5.55 0.42 4.40
C TYR A 237 -6.54 1.17 5.30
N PHE A 238 -7.82 1.25 4.90
CA PHE A 238 -8.83 1.95 5.70
C PHE A 238 -9.14 1.25 7.01
N ALA A 239 -9.05 -0.08 7.06
CA ALA A 239 -9.21 -0.84 8.30
C ALA A 239 -8.11 -0.51 9.31
N ILE A 240 -6.84 -0.54 8.87
CA ILE A 240 -5.68 -0.22 9.71
C ILE A 240 -5.72 1.26 10.10
N LYS A 241 -5.89 2.17 9.13
CA LYS A 241 -5.95 3.60 9.38
C LYS A 241 -7.06 3.96 10.38
N GLY A 242 -8.27 3.39 10.22
CA GLY A 242 -9.38 3.62 11.13
C GLY A 242 -9.12 3.12 12.55
N GLY A 243 -8.38 2.03 12.71
CA GLY A 243 -7.95 1.53 14.02
C GLY A 243 -6.86 2.39 14.66
N LEU A 244 -6.01 2.98 13.86
CA LEU A 244 -4.86 3.76 14.34
C LEU A 244 -5.19 5.23 14.62
N SER A 245 -6.21 5.80 13.99
CA SER A 245 -6.53 7.25 14.05
C SER A 245 -6.78 7.80 15.45
N SER A 246 -7.12 6.95 16.42
CA SER A 246 -7.37 7.35 17.81
C SER A 246 -6.15 7.28 18.73
N LEU A 247 -4.99 6.91 18.20
CA LEU A 247 -3.78 6.67 18.99
C LEU A 247 -2.93 7.94 19.14
N LYS A 248 -2.68 8.36 20.38
CA LYS A 248 -1.89 9.55 20.72
C LYS A 248 -0.45 9.51 20.19
N TYR A 249 0.17 8.33 20.24
CA TYR A 249 1.57 8.15 19.83
C TYR A 249 1.72 7.58 18.42
N LEU A 250 0.65 7.60 17.61
CA LEU A 250 0.67 7.08 16.24
C LEU A 250 1.81 7.66 15.40
N LYS A 251 2.01 8.97 15.46
CA LYS A 251 3.07 9.69 14.75
C LYS A 251 4.46 9.08 15.00
N TYR A 252 4.76 8.78 16.26
CA TYR A 252 6.06 8.21 16.63
C TYR A 252 6.18 6.75 16.16
N GLY A 253 5.11 5.95 16.31
CA GLY A 253 5.07 4.58 15.81
C GLY A 253 5.29 4.50 14.31
N LEU A 254 4.57 5.31 13.54
CA LEU A 254 4.73 5.39 12.09
C LEU A 254 6.13 5.86 11.68
N GLY A 255 6.68 6.87 12.36
CA GLY A 255 8.02 7.34 12.07
C GLY A 255 9.12 6.29 12.33
N ILE A 256 8.98 5.47 13.39
CA ILE A 256 9.89 4.36 13.68
C ILE A 256 9.77 3.26 12.63
N ILE A 257 8.54 2.88 12.24
CA ILE A 257 8.30 1.88 11.19
C ILE A 257 8.92 2.34 9.87
N LEU A 258 8.70 3.60 9.48
CA LEU A 258 9.33 4.16 8.27
C LEU A 258 10.85 4.14 8.32
N MET A 259 11.43 4.49 9.47
CA MET A 259 12.89 4.46 9.62
C MET A 259 13.41 3.03 9.46
N PHE A 260 12.68 2.04 9.98
CA PHE A 260 13.01 0.63 9.82
C PHE A 260 12.92 0.22 8.34
N ILE A 261 11.83 0.58 7.62
CA ILE A 261 11.66 0.27 6.20
C ILE A 261 12.76 0.97 5.37
N ALA A 262 13.06 2.24 5.67
CA ALA A 262 14.13 2.98 5.01
C ALA A 262 15.50 2.30 5.21
N ALA A 263 15.81 1.87 6.44
CA ALA A 263 17.05 1.16 6.75
C ALA A 263 17.12 -0.18 5.99
N LYS A 264 16.02 -0.95 5.95
CA LYS A 264 15.92 -2.20 5.17
C LYS A 264 16.26 -1.97 3.69
N LEU A 265 15.70 -0.93 3.07
CA LEU A 265 15.97 -0.61 1.66
C LEU A 265 17.40 -0.11 1.42
N LEU A 266 17.94 0.71 2.33
CA LEU A 266 19.30 1.22 2.21
C LEU A 266 20.38 0.16 2.46
N LEU A 267 20.04 -0.89 3.19
CA LEU A 267 20.96 -1.97 3.54
C LEU A 267 20.73 -3.24 2.73
N VAL A 268 19.92 -3.19 1.67
CA VAL A 268 19.51 -4.37 0.89
C VAL A 268 20.67 -5.20 0.36
N ASP A 269 21.78 -4.55 -0.03
CA ASP A 269 23.00 -5.24 -0.52
C ASP A 269 23.90 -5.79 0.58
N PHE A 270 23.64 -5.44 1.85
CA PHE A 270 24.47 -5.83 3.00
C PHE A 270 23.77 -6.79 3.93
N ILE A 271 22.45 -6.66 4.09
CA ILE A 271 21.66 -7.42 5.06
C ILE A 271 20.32 -7.77 4.44
N GLU A 272 20.07 -9.06 4.25
CA GLU A 272 18.75 -9.57 3.93
C GLU A 272 17.92 -9.70 5.22
N VAL A 273 16.90 -8.88 5.36
CA VAL A 273 15.97 -8.96 6.48
C VAL A 273 14.84 -9.94 6.13
N PRO A 274 14.75 -11.11 6.81
CA PRO A 274 13.68 -12.06 6.54
C PRO A 274 12.29 -11.43 6.71
N ILE A 275 11.31 -11.82 5.89
CA ILE A 275 9.93 -11.32 5.92
C ILE A 275 9.33 -11.41 7.33
N ILE A 276 9.54 -12.54 8.01
CA ILE A 276 9.05 -12.77 9.38
C ILE A 276 9.66 -11.74 10.36
N ALA A 277 10.95 -11.42 10.23
CA ALA A 277 11.61 -10.45 11.08
C ALA A 277 11.11 -9.02 10.80
N SER A 278 10.86 -8.67 9.52
CA SER A 278 10.26 -7.41 9.11
C SER A 278 8.87 -7.26 9.73
N LEU A 279 8.00 -8.25 9.50
CA LEU A 279 6.63 -8.26 10.02
C LEU A 279 6.61 -8.21 11.57
N ALA A 280 7.44 -9.00 12.25
CA ALA A 280 7.54 -9.00 13.70
C ALA A 280 7.98 -7.64 14.24
N SER A 281 8.92 -6.96 13.57
CA SER A 281 9.39 -5.61 13.95
C SER A 281 8.26 -4.59 13.84
N ILE A 282 7.52 -4.58 12.72
CA ILE A 282 6.40 -3.65 12.49
C ILE A 282 5.28 -3.89 13.49
N VAL A 283 4.85 -5.14 13.65
CA VAL A 283 3.81 -5.51 14.63
C VAL A 283 4.26 -5.17 16.04
N GLY A 284 5.52 -5.41 16.41
CA GLY A 284 6.09 -5.05 17.70
C GLY A 284 6.01 -3.54 17.96
N VAL A 285 6.46 -2.71 17.01
CA VAL A 285 6.37 -1.25 17.15
C VAL A 285 4.92 -0.77 17.26
N LEU A 286 4.00 -1.37 16.47
CA LEU A 286 2.58 -1.04 16.56
C LEU A 286 1.99 -1.40 17.93
N LEU A 287 2.25 -2.59 18.44
CA LEU A 287 1.78 -3.01 19.75
C LEU A 287 2.28 -2.08 20.86
N ILE A 288 3.58 -1.72 20.82
CA ILE A 288 4.14 -0.76 21.77
C ILE A 288 3.43 0.60 21.64
N THR A 289 3.20 1.07 20.42
CA THR A 289 2.50 2.33 20.14
C THR A 289 1.07 2.33 20.68
N ILE A 290 0.34 1.22 20.47
CA ILE A 290 -1.03 1.04 20.97
C ILE A 290 -1.04 1.04 22.50
N VAL A 291 -0.20 0.20 23.12
CA VAL A 291 -0.13 0.11 24.59
C VAL A 291 0.25 1.45 25.22
N ALA A 292 1.28 2.12 24.71
CA ALA A 292 1.69 3.44 25.18
C ALA A 292 0.56 4.49 25.02
N SER A 293 -0.18 4.45 23.90
CA SER A 293 -1.30 5.36 23.66
C SER A 293 -2.48 5.12 24.59
N LEU A 294 -2.80 3.85 24.87
CA LEU A 294 -3.87 3.48 25.80
C LEU A 294 -3.50 3.87 27.23
N MET A 295 -2.30 3.59 27.68
CA MET A 295 -1.82 3.97 29.02
C MET A 295 -1.77 5.49 29.24
N SER A 296 -1.66 6.29 28.17
CA SER A 296 -1.65 7.75 28.23
C SER A 296 -3.06 8.35 28.26
N LYS A 297 -4.11 7.64 27.84
CA LYS A 297 -5.50 8.11 27.88
C LYS A 297 -6.02 8.31 29.32
N ASP A 298 -5.48 7.58 30.27
CA ASP A 298 -5.86 7.69 31.69
C ASP A 298 -5.36 8.96 32.38
N LYS A 299 -4.63 9.81 31.67
CA LYS A 299 -4.08 11.10 32.18
C LYS A 299 -4.64 12.34 31.47
N ALA A 300 -5.75 12.24 30.75
CA ALA A 300 -6.39 13.44 30.20
C ALA A 300 -7.02 14.23 31.37
N PRO A 301 -6.72 15.55 31.58
CA PRO A 301 -7.37 16.35 32.60
C PRO A 301 -8.86 16.41 32.26
N THR A 302 -9.70 16.06 33.20
CA THR A 302 -11.12 16.42 33.18
C THR A 302 -11.20 17.92 32.97
N ALA A 303 -11.66 18.35 31.79
CA ALA A 303 -11.99 19.75 31.56
C ALA A 303 -13.06 20.15 32.56
N GLN A 304 -12.67 21.10 33.44
CA GLN A 304 -13.61 21.89 34.24
C GLN A 304 -14.28 22.91 33.36
#